data_6ed3ef4223231a2918118b7ac5fc5e9e
#
_entry.id   6ed3ef4223231a2918118b7ac5fc5e9e
#
_cell.length_a   1.000
_cell.length_b   1.000
_cell.length_c   1.000
_cell.angle_alpha   90.00
_cell.angle_beta   90.00
_cell.angle_gamma   90.00
#
_symmetry.space_group_name_H-M   'P 1'
#
loop_
_entity.id
_entity.type
_entity.pdbx_description
1 polymer ?
#
loop_
_entity_poly.entity_id
_entity_poly.type
_entity_poly.pdbx_seq_one_letter_code
_entity_poly.pdbx_strand_id
1 'polypeptide(L)'
;MEIAALGGQYQGATLLFYESPLDRGCDVAGPLRGPFYCPAAATVYLDRAYLQRLAGATTDSTRAALGYVVAHELAHHIQGLVGTTLLVDQARSRSTRALATRTLTTYELQADCYAGLWLRWAGQRGNLVAPPDPAGLLDAIAAISPRSDASRTVPGPWLDPLTHGTRAQRLKWLQVGLDSGDFNACDTFSAEAAGKL
;
A
#
# COMPACT_ATOMS: atom_id res chain seq x y z
N MET A 1 -3.26 -16.87 -0.07
CA MET A 1 -1.92 -16.69 0.54
C MET A 1 -2.01 -17.25 1.94
N GLU A 2 -1.29 -18.33 2.23
CA GLU A 2 -1.33 -18.96 3.55
C GLU A 2 -0.24 -18.35 4.42
N ILE A 3 -0.60 -17.39 5.25
CA ILE A 3 0.30 -16.78 6.24
C ILE A 3 0.77 -17.81 7.27
N ALA A 4 0.01 -18.89 7.46
CA ALA A 4 0.45 -20.05 8.24
C ALA A 4 1.80 -20.63 7.77
N ALA A 5 2.13 -20.51 6.48
CA ALA A 5 3.43 -20.93 5.94
C ALA A 5 4.59 -20.04 6.41
N LEU A 6 4.32 -18.86 6.97
CA LEU A 6 5.31 -17.94 7.52
C LEU A 6 5.51 -18.12 9.04
N GLY A 7 4.91 -19.16 9.65
CA GLY A 7 5.08 -19.51 11.06
C GLY A 7 4.32 -18.61 12.04
N GLY A 8 3.44 -17.74 11.58
CA GLY A 8 2.65 -16.83 12.39
C GLY A 8 1.17 -17.23 12.48
N GLN A 9 0.50 -16.80 13.57
CA GLN A 9 -0.97 -16.82 13.61
C GLN A 9 -1.50 -15.58 12.89
N TYR A 10 -2.28 -15.80 11.84
CA TYR A 10 -2.95 -14.69 11.15
C TYR A 10 -4.04 -14.10 12.04
N GLN A 11 -3.89 -12.83 12.37
CA GLN A 11 -4.96 -12.01 12.93
C GLN A 11 -5.51 -11.12 11.80
N GLY A 12 -6.81 -11.19 11.56
CA GLY A 12 -7.43 -10.40 10.50
C GLY A 12 -7.43 -8.91 10.81
N ALA A 13 -7.24 -8.07 9.79
CA ALA A 13 -7.50 -6.64 9.92
C ALA A 13 -9.00 -6.35 9.84
N THR A 14 -9.44 -5.30 10.54
CA THR A 14 -10.77 -4.73 10.37
C THR A 14 -10.80 -3.84 9.12
N LEU A 15 -11.88 -3.87 8.34
CA LEU A 15 -12.14 -2.91 7.27
C LEU A 15 -13.21 -1.92 7.75
N LEU A 16 -12.90 -0.63 7.73
CA LEU A 16 -13.79 0.43 8.17
C LEU A 16 -13.99 1.47 7.05
N PHE A 17 -15.24 1.64 6.62
CA PHE A 17 -15.59 2.70 5.68
C PHE A 17 -15.87 4.00 6.43
N TYR A 18 -15.32 5.11 5.93
CA TYR A 18 -15.55 6.43 6.51
C TYR A 18 -15.82 7.49 5.44
N GLU A 19 -16.40 8.61 5.87
CA GLU A 19 -16.58 9.81 5.04
C GLU A 19 -15.46 10.80 5.33
N SER A 20 -14.72 11.19 4.29
CA SER A 20 -13.62 12.14 4.42
C SER A 20 -14.11 13.61 4.46
N PRO A 21 -13.47 14.50 5.19
CA PRO A 21 -12.30 14.25 6.04
C PRO A 21 -12.65 13.60 7.36
N LEU A 22 -11.76 12.72 7.85
CA LEU A 22 -11.84 12.19 9.20
C LEU A 22 -10.94 13.04 10.11
N ASP A 23 -11.52 13.69 11.11
CA ASP A 23 -10.78 14.64 11.97
C ASP A 23 -9.80 13.96 12.91
N ARG A 24 -10.06 12.72 13.27
CA ARG A 24 -9.19 11.88 14.12
C ARG A 24 -9.25 10.44 13.68
N GLY A 25 -8.10 9.81 13.60
CA GLY A 25 -7.97 8.37 13.35
C GLY A 25 -6.52 7.95 13.52
N CYS A 26 -6.31 6.73 13.98
CA CYS A 26 -4.96 6.15 14.08
C CYS A 26 -3.96 6.98 14.89
N ASP A 27 -4.38 7.59 16.00
CA ASP A 27 -3.56 8.47 16.84
C ASP A 27 -2.93 9.66 16.09
N VAL A 28 -3.46 9.98 14.91
CA VAL A 28 -3.04 11.11 14.08
C VAL A 28 -4.06 12.23 14.20
N ALA A 29 -3.59 13.42 14.52
CA ALA A 29 -4.41 14.64 14.52
C ALA A 29 -4.41 15.26 13.11
N GLY A 30 -5.59 15.57 12.60
CA GLY A 30 -5.75 16.29 11.35
C GLY A 30 -6.75 15.63 10.40
N PRO A 31 -7.15 16.31 9.33
CA PRO A 31 -8.14 15.81 8.40
C PRO A 31 -7.55 14.69 7.52
N LEU A 32 -7.78 13.45 7.92
CA LEU A 32 -7.39 12.26 7.15
C LEU A 32 -8.27 12.12 5.91
N ARG A 33 -7.68 11.77 4.79
CA ARG A 33 -8.33 11.57 3.49
C ARG A 33 -7.68 10.41 2.77
N GLY A 34 -8.49 9.69 1.98
CA GLY A 34 -8.04 8.53 1.23
C GLY A 34 -7.94 7.26 2.09
N PRO A 35 -7.66 6.10 1.45
CA PRO A 35 -7.43 4.85 2.15
C PRO A 35 -6.14 4.94 2.98
N PHE A 36 -6.13 4.26 4.13
CA PHE A 36 -4.91 4.07 4.92
C PHE A 36 -5.07 2.91 5.90
N TYR A 37 -3.95 2.27 6.25
CA TYR A 37 -3.89 1.28 7.30
C TYR A 37 -3.46 1.93 8.63
N CYS A 38 -4.12 1.53 9.72
CA CYS A 38 -3.79 1.92 11.09
C CYS A 38 -3.18 0.73 11.85
N PRO A 39 -1.86 0.73 12.12
CA PRO A 39 -1.22 -0.36 12.86
C PRO A 39 -1.77 -0.51 14.28
N ALA A 40 -1.98 0.59 15.00
CA ALA A 40 -2.44 0.58 16.39
C ALA A 40 -3.81 -0.08 16.57
N ALA A 41 -4.68 0.03 15.57
CA ALA A 41 -6.04 -0.54 15.57
C ALA A 41 -6.18 -1.81 14.71
N ALA A 42 -5.11 -2.25 14.04
CA ALA A 42 -5.17 -3.30 13.02
C ALA A 42 -6.34 -3.09 12.03
N THR A 43 -6.55 -1.84 11.59
CA THR A 43 -7.72 -1.44 10.81
C THR A 43 -7.31 -0.75 9.50
N VAL A 44 -7.88 -1.20 8.40
CA VAL A 44 -7.84 -0.50 7.11
C VAL A 44 -9.03 0.45 7.03
N TYR A 45 -8.74 1.73 6.91
CA TYR A 45 -9.73 2.79 6.71
C TYR A 45 -9.93 3.04 5.21
N LEU A 46 -11.16 2.97 4.77
CA LEU A 46 -11.55 3.10 3.37
C LEU A 46 -12.42 4.35 3.19
N ASP A 47 -11.85 5.39 2.59
CA ASP A 47 -12.55 6.64 2.27
C ASP A 47 -13.56 6.42 1.15
N ARG A 48 -14.85 6.54 1.43
CA ARG A 48 -15.94 6.33 0.47
C ARG A 48 -15.85 7.27 -0.72
N ALA A 49 -15.55 8.55 -0.49
CA ALA A 49 -15.43 9.54 -1.56
C ALA A 49 -14.24 9.22 -2.47
N TYR A 50 -13.12 8.73 -1.93
CA TYR A 50 -11.98 8.25 -2.71
C TYR A 50 -12.37 7.05 -3.57
N LEU A 51 -13.00 6.04 -2.98
CA LEU A 51 -13.41 4.82 -3.71
C LEU A 51 -14.43 5.12 -4.81
N GLN A 52 -15.36 6.05 -4.59
CA GLN A 52 -16.31 6.50 -5.60
C GLN A 52 -15.62 7.20 -6.78
N ARG A 53 -14.65 8.08 -6.50
CA ARG A 53 -13.85 8.71 -7.56
C ARG A 53 -13.04 7.69 -8.36
N LEU A 54 -12.43 6.73 -7.68
CA LEU A 54 -11.70 5.65 -8.33
C LEU A 54 -12.63 4.82 -9.24
N ALA A 55 -13.79 4.46 -8.75
CA ALA A 55 -14.79 3.74 -9.52
C ALA A 55 -15.27 4.50 -10.76
N GLY A 56 -15.34 5.83 -10.69
CA GLY A 56 -15.71 6.69 -11.83
C GLY A 56 -14.57 6.97 -12.81
N ALA A 57 -13.31 6.84 -12.39
CA ALA A 57 -12.14 7.13 -13.20
C ALA A 57 -11.69 5.94 -14.09
N THR A 58 -12.14 4.74 -13.78
CA THR A 58 -11.75 3.51 -14.48
C THR A 58 -12.97 2.84 -15.09
N THR A 59 -12.86 2.34 -16.32
CA THR A 59 -13.91 1.57 -16.99
C THR A 59 -13.82 0.09 -16.64
N ASP A 60 -13.15 -0.71 -17.46
CA ASP A 60 -13.07 -2.17 -17.25
C ASP A 60 -12.10 -2.61 -16.15
N SER A 61 -11.21 -1.72 -15.71
CA SER A 61 -10.22 -1.99 -14.66
C SER A 61 -10.68 -1.57 -13.25
N THR A 62 -11.90 -1.08 -13.06
CA THR A 62 -12.39 -0.52 -11.78
C THR A 62 -12.24 -1.51 -10.62
N ARG A 63 -12.63 -2.78 -10.83
CA ARG A 63 -12.53 -3.80 -9.78
C ARG A 63 -11.08 -4.10 -9.42
N ALA A 64 -10.19 -4.13 -10.41
CA ALA A 64 -8.75 -4.33 -10.18
C ALA A 64 -8.16 -3.14 -9.40
N ALA A 65 -8.52 -1.90 -9.74
CA ALA A 65 -8.05 -0.70 -9.06
C ALA A 65 -8.54 -0.64 -7.61
N LEU A 66 -9.81 -0.93 -7.36
CA LEU A 66 -10.35 -1.03 -6.00
C LEU A 66 -9.68 -2.16 -5.21
N GLY A 67 -9.52 -3.32 -5.85
CA GLY A 67 -8.82 -4.47 -5.27
C GLY A 67 -7.37 -4.16 -4.91
N TYR A 68 -6.65 -3.47 -5.81
CA TYR A 68 -5.28 -3.04 -5.55
C TYR A 68 -5.19 -2.12 -4.32
N VAL A 69 -6.06 -1.10 -4.22
CA VAL A 69 -6.05 -0.17 -3.08
C VAL A 69 -6.26 -0.92 -1.77
N VAL A 70 -7.26 -1.79 -1.70
CA VAL A 70 -7.53 -2.58 -0.49
C VAL A 70 -6.38 -3.54 -0.19
N ALA A 71 -5.80 -4.18 -1.21
CA ALA A 71 -4.69 -5.11 -1.04
C ALA A 71 -3.41 -4.41 -0.60
N HIS A 72 -3.15 -3.18 -1.07
CA HIS A 72 -2.02 -2.36 -0.64
C HIS A 72 -2.12 -2.02 0.86
N GLU A 73 -3.29 -1.56 1.32
CA GLU A 73 -3.49 -1.26 2.74
C GLU A 73 -3.43 -2.53 3.62
N LEU A 74 -3.96 -3.65 3.12
CA LEU A 74 -3.80 -4.94 3.81
C LEU A 74 -2.35 -5.45 3.79
N ALA A 75 -1.55 -5.08 2.80
CA ALA A 75 -0.13 -5.41 2.78
C ALA A 75 0.61 -4.78 3.96
N HIS A 76 0.26 -3.55 4.37
CA HIS A 76 0.80 -2.94 5.58
C HIS A 76 0.44 -3.72 6.84
N HIS A 77 -0.76 -4.31 6.89
CA HIS A 77 -1.12 -5.22 7.97
C HIS A 77 -0.23 -6.47 7.99
N ILE A 78 0.00 -7.09 6.82
CA ILE A 78 0.91 -8.24 6.69
C ILE A 78 2.33 -7.87 7.14
N GLN A 79 2.84 -6.72 6.70
CA GLN A 79 4.15 -6.20 7.11
C GLN A 79 4.24 -6.02 8.63
N GLY A 80 3.15 -5.61 9.28
CA GLY A 80 3.04 -5.59 10.74
C GLY A 80 3.16 -6.98 11.36
N LEU A 81 2.41 -7.95 10.83
CA LEU A 81 2.40 -9.32 11.33
C LEU A 81 3.74 -10.04 11.19
N VAL A 82 4.50 -9.77 10.11
CA VAL A 82 5.83 -10.37 9.89
C VAL A 82 6.97 -9.54 10.50
N GLY A 83 6.66 -8.46 11.23
CA GLY A 83 7.63 -7.64 11.95
C GLY A 83 8.34 -6.56 11.12
N THR A 84 8.09 -6.46 9.82
CA THR A 84 8.72 -5.46 8.94
C THR A 84 8.44 -4.04 9.40
N THR A 85 7.20 -3.74 9.81
CA THR A 85 6.79 -2.42 10.32
C THR A 85 7.65 -1.98 11.50
N LEU A 86 7.87 -2.87 12.47
CA LEU A 86 8.70 -2.57 13.64
C LEU A 86 10.15 -2.24 13.24
N LEU A 87 10.73 -3.00 12.31
CA LEU A 87 12.09 -2.76 11.83
C LEU A 87 12.20 -1.42 11.10
N VAL A 88 11.21 -1.08 10.29
CA VAL A 88 11.12 0.21 9.58
C VAL A 88 11.03 1.36 10.57
N ASP A 89 10.21 1.28 11.60
CA ASP A 89 10.08 2.32 12.62
C ASP A 89 11.37 2.52 13.42
N GLN A 90 12.04 1.44 13.79
CA GLN A 90 13.33 1.50 14.47
C GLN A 90 14.41 2.12 13.58
N ALA A 91 14.46 1.75 12.31
CA ALA A 91 15.42 2.31 11.36
C ALA A 91 15.18 3.82 11.18
N ARG A 92 13.92 4.24 11.03
CA ARG A 92 13.54 5.65 10.84
C ARG A 92 13.86 6.52 12.05
N SER A 93 13.58 6.05 13.26
CA SER A 93 13.81 6.81 14.50
C SER A 93 15.30 7.12 14.74
N ARG A 94 16.18 6.38 14.11
CA ARG A 94 17.67 6.50 14.25
C ARG A 94 18.35 7.08 13.02
N SER A 95 17.61 7.49 12.01
CA SER A 95 18.13 7.85 10.69
C SER A 95 18.00 9.33 10.37
N THR A 96 18.79 9.81 9.42
CA THR A 96 18.56 11.11 8.78
C THR A 96 17.23 11.10 8.02
N ARG A 97 16.65 12.28 7.78
CA ARG A 97 15.40 12.42 7.01
C ARG A 97 15.48 11.72 5.65
N ALA A 98 16.59 11.86 4.94
CA ALA A 98 16.76 11.24 3.62
C ALA A 98 16.72 9.70 3.71
N LEU A 99 17.42 9.11 4.69
CA LEU A 99 17.41 7.66 4.88
C LEU A 99 16.03 7.17 5.36
N ALA A 100 15.39 7.91 6.24
CA ALA A 100 14.04 7.59 6.70
C ALA A 100 13.03 7.59 5.53
N THR A 101 13.12 8.56 4.60
CA THR A 101 12.29 8.58 3.39
C THR A 101 12.57 7.38 2.49
N ARG A 102 13.84 7.02 2.27
CA ARG A 102 14.20 5.82 1.48
C ARG A 102 13.63 4.54 2.08
N THR A 103 13.78 4.38 3.39
CA THR A 103 13.25 3.22 4.11
C THR A 103 11.72 3.12 3.97
N LEU A 104 11.01 4.25 4.06
CA LEU A 104 9.56 4.27 3.81
C LEU A 104 9.23 3.92 2.35
N THR A 105 9.94 4.49 1.39
CA THR A 105 9.74 4.14 -0.02
C THR A 105 9.91 2.64 -0.25
N THR A 106 10.94 2.03 0.33
CA THR A 106 11.18 0.58 0.24
C THR A 106 10.02 -0.23 0.83
N TYR A 107 9.49 0.24 1.95
CA TYR A 107 8.33 -0.36 2.64
C TYR A 107 7.04 -0.26 1.80
N GLU A 108 6.77 0.89 1.20
CA GLU A 108 5.63 1.12 0.31
C GLU A 108 5.70 0.27 -0.98
N LEU A 109 6.88 0.16 -1.57
CA LEU A 109 7.09 -0.66 -2.76
C LEU A 109 6.91 -2.17 -2.47
N GLN A 110 7.22 -2.61 -1.25
CA GLN A 110 6.89 -3.96 -0.81
C GLN A 110 5.37 -4.16 -0.73
N ALA A 111 4.63 -3.16 -0.25
CA ALA A 111 3.17 -3.22 -0.23
C ALA A 111 2.57 -3.26 -1.65
N ASP A 112 3.15 -2.54 -2.61
CA ASP A 112 2.78 -2.65 -4.03
C ASP A 112 3.01 -4.07 -4.58
N CYS A 113 4.12 -4.71 -4.21
CA CYS A 113 4.40 -6.09 -4.62
C CYS A 113 3.40 -7.09 -4.01
N TYR A 114 3.09 -6.96 -2.73
CA TYR A 114 2.07 -7.80 -2.08
C TYR A 114 0.67 -7.59 -2.68
N ALA A 115 0.33 -6.36 -3.06
CA ALA A 115 -0.90 -6.08 -3.80
C ALA A 115 -0.92 -6.81 -5.15
N GLY A 116 0.21 -6.86 -5.86
CA GLY A 116 0.37 -7.63 -7.09
C GLY A 116 0.16 -9.13 -6.89
N LEU A 117 0.72 -9.71 -5.83
CA LEU A 117 0.49 -11.11 -5.44
C LEU A 117 -1.01 -11.39 -5.22
N TRP A 118 -1.67 -10.48 -4.50
CA TRP A 118 -3.09 -10.64 -4.22
C TRP A 118 -3.94 -10.55 -5.49
N LEU A 119 -3.66 -9.60 -6.38
CA LEU A 119 -4.36 -9.45 -7.66
C LEU A 119 -4.21 -10.70 -8.53
N ARG A 120 -3.00 -11.25 -8.62
CA ARG A 120 -2.75 -12.54 -9.30
C ARG A 120 -3.61 -13.66 -8.71
N TRP A 121 -3.56 -13.83 -7.40
CA TRP A 121 -4.30 -14.87 -6.69
C TRP A 121 -5.81 -14.73 -6.88
N ALA A 122 -6.35 -13.51 -6.80
CA ALA A 122 -7.76 -13.22 -7.02
C ALA A 122 -8.19 -13.49 -8.47
N GLY A 123 -7.33 -13.14 -9.44
CA GLY A 123 -7.54 -13.42 -10.85
C GLY A 123 -7.62 -14.91 -11.16
N GLN A 124 -6.72 -15.71 -10.59
CA GLN A 124 -6.72 -17.17 -10.76
C GLN A 124 -7.98 -17.86 -10.20
N ARG A 125 -8.67 -17.24 -9.26
CA ARG A 125 -9.92 -17.75 -8.67
C ARG A 125 -11.19 -17.21 -9.33
N GLY A 126 -11.05 -16.43 -10.39
CA GLY A 126 -12.18 -15.81 -11.08
C GLY A 126 -12.92 -14.74 -10.28
N ASN A 127 -12.38 -14.33 -9.12
CA ASN A 127 -12.99 -13.30 -8.28
C ASN A 127 -12.68 -11.87 -8.77
N LEU A 128 -11.62 -11.73 -9.55
CA LEU A 128 -11.18 -10.47 -10.10
C LEU A 128 -10.44 -10.71 -11.41
N VAL A 129 -10.65 -9.85 -12.41
CA VAL A 129 -9.79 -9.87 -13.61
C VAL A 129 -8.49 -9.17 -13.23
N ALA A 130 -7.35 -9.88 -13.39
CA ALA A 130 -6.04 -9.25 -13.25
C ALA A 130 -5.97 -8.04 -14.20
N PRO A 131 -5.40 -6.90 -13.78
CA PRO A 131 -5.38 -5.72 -14.63
C PRO A 131 -4.63 -6.03 -15.92
N PRO A 132 -5.27 -5.89 -17.09
CA PRO A 132 -4.60 -6.07 -18.36
C PRO A 132 -3.53 -5.00 -18.60
N ASP A 133 -3.63 -3.87 -17.88
CA ASP A 133 -2.71 -2.75 -17.91
C ASP A 133 -2.39 -2.27 -16.47
N PRO A 134 -1.37 -2.84 -15.81
CA PRO A 134 -0.93 -2.39 -14.48
C PRO A 134 -0.45 -0.93 -14.46
N ALA A 135 0.08 -0.43 -15.57
CA ALA A 135 0.52 0.95 -15.68
C ALA A 135 -0.66 1.92 -15.65
N GLY A 136 -1.69 1.66 -16.46
CA GLY A 136 -2.93 2.44 -16.48
C GLY A 136 -3.69 2.38 -15.14
N LEU A 137 -3.62 1.26 -14.43
CA LEU A 137 -4.17 1.14 -13.08
C LEU A 137 -3.49 2.14 -12.12
N LEU A 138 -2.16 2.19 -12.10
CA LEU A 138 -1.41 3.13 -11.26
C LEU A 138 -1.66 4.59 -11.67
N ASP A 139 -1.81 4.88 -12.96
CA ASP A 139 -2.12 6.22 -13.45
C ASP A 139 -3.51 6.68 -13.01
N ALA A 140 -4.51 5.80 -13.05
CA ALA A 140 -5.85 6.08 -12.56
C ALA A 140 -5.86 6.39 -11.06
N ILE A 141 -5.12 5.64 -10.26
CA ILE A 141 -4.96 5.86 -8.82
C ILE A 141 -4.26 7.21 -8.57
N ALA A 142 -3.18 7.51 -9.29
CA ALA A 142 -2.46 8.76 -9.14
C ALA A 142 -3.32 9.99 -9.50
N ALA A 143 -4.20 9.86 -10.50
CA ALA A 143 -5.08 10.94 -10.93
C ALA A 143 -6.10 11.38 -9.89
N ILE A 144 -6.53 10.46 -9.01
CA ILE A 144 -7.52 10.73 -7.96
C ILE A 144 -6.92 10.90 -6.57
N SER A 145 -5.64 10.54 -6.39
CA SER A 145 -4.94 10.73 -5.13
C SER A 145 -4.89 12.21 -4.77
N PRO A 146 -5.08 12.57 -3.50
CA PRO A 146 -4.92 13.95 -3.07
C PRO A 146 -3.54 14.43 -3.51
N ARG A 147 -3.48 15.47 -4.34
CA ARG A 147 -2.19 16.10 -4.66
C ARG A 147 -1.58 16.53 -3.34
N SER A 148 -0.35 16.08 -3.10
CA SER A 148 0.43 16.60 -2.00
C SER A 148 0.60 18.09 -2.23
N ASP A 149 -0.19 18.90 -1.53
CA ASP A 149 0.17 20.28 -1.34
C ASP A 149 1.46 20.25 -0.52
N ALA A 150 2.58 20.53 -1.16
CA ALA A 150 3.91 20.51 -0.55
C ALA A 150 4.02 21.45 0.68
N SER A 151 2.99 22.31 0.89
CA SER A 151 2.86 23.18 2.05
C SER A 151 2.20 22.50 3.25
N ARG A 152 1.57 21.32 3.09
CA ARG A 152 0.89 20.62 4.18
C ARG A 152 1.81 19.52 4.71
N THR A 153 2.35 19.73 5.89
CA THR A 153 2.86 18.66 6.74
C THR A 153 1.68 17.74 7.08
N VAL A 154 1.57 16.62 6.36
CA VAL A 154 0.62 15.57 6.73
C VAL A 154 1.12 14.97 8.03
N PRO A 155 0.32 14.98 9.12
CA PRO A 155 0.74 14.40 10.37
C PRO A 155 0.84 12.89 10.23
N GLY A 156 2.02 12.36 10.43
CA GLY A 156 2.30 10.94 10.39
C GLY A 156 3.02 10.49 9.10
N PRO A 157 4.04 9.67 9.28
CA PRO A 157 4.92 9.24 8.18
C PRO A 157 4.24 8.31 7.17
N TRP A 158 3.15 7.68 7.57
CA TRP A 158 2.40 6.69 6.78
C TRP A 158 1.49 7.32 5.71
N LEU A 159 1.26 8.63 5.80
CA LEU A 159 0.31 9.37 4.96
C LEU A 159 1.00 10.32 3.98
N ASP A 160 2.35 10.30 3.90
CA ASP A 160 3.11 11.16 2.99
C ASP A 160 3.16 10.56 1.57
N PRO A 161 2.47 11.16 0.57
CA PRO A 161 2.51 10.67 -0.80
C PRO A 161 3.92 10.60 -1.41
N LEU A 162 4.88 11.35 -0.84
CA LEU A 162 6.28 11.35 -1.31
C LEU A 162 7.01 10.03 -0.97
N THR A 163 6.46 9.21 -0.07
CA THR A 163 7.09 7.95 0.34
C THR A 163 6.74 6.77 -0.56
N HIS A 164 5.71 6.86 -1.39
CA HIS A 164 5.28 5.72 -2.22
C HIS A 164 6.23 5.39 -3.39
N GLY A 165 7.29 6.16 -3.57
CA GLY A 165 8.24 5.94 -4.66
C GLY A 165 7.80 6.53 -6.00
N THR A 166 8.65 6.40 -7.00
CA THR A 166 8.35 6.84 -8.37
C THR A 166 7.36 5.88 -9.03
N ARG A 167 6.63 6.38 -10.04
CA ARG A 167 5.74 5.54 -10.86
C ARG A 167 6.45 4.30 -11.43
N ALA A 168 7.70 4.45 -11.87
CA ALA A 168 8.48 3.35 -12.42
C ALA A 168 8.80 2.28 -11.37
N GLN A 169 9.16 2.69 -10.16
CA GLN A 169 9.41 1.77 -9.04
C GLN A 169 8.13 1.04 -8.64
N ARG A 170 7.02 1.75 -8.49
CA ARG A 170 5.71 1.18 -8.15
C ARG A 170 5.27 0.16 -9.20
N LEU A 171 5.37 0.51 -10.49
CA LEU A 171 5.03 -0.41 -11.59
C LEU A 171 5.89 -1.66 -11.57
N LYS A 172 7.20 -1.50 -11.39
CA LYS A 172 8.14 -2.61 -11.28
C LYS A 172 7.73 -3.60 -10.18
N TRP A 173 7.47 -3.09 -8.97
CA TRP A 173 7.18 -3.97 -7.84
C TRP A 173 5.78 -4.58 -7.90
N LEU A 174 4.79 -3.84 -8.37
CA LEU A 174 3.47 -4.39 -8.69
C LEU A 174 3.59 -5.54 -9.71
N GLN A 175 4.40 -5.36 -10.76
CA GLN A 175 4.62 -6.37 -11.79
C GLN A 175 5.34 -7.61 -11.22
N VAL A 176 6.36 -7.42 -10.37
CA VAL A 176 7.04 -8.54 -9.67
C VAL A 176 6.02 -9.39 -8.91
N GLY A 177 5.10 -8.78 -8.19
CA GLY A 177 4.03 -9.51 -7.49
C GLY A 177 3.10 -10.25 -8.43
N LEU A 178 2.65 -9.58 -9.50
CA LEU A 178 1.77 -10.17 -10.51
C LEU A 178 2.39 -11.37 -11.21
N ASP A 179 3.69 -11.31 -11.52
CA ASP A 179 4.37 -12.32 -12.33
C ASP A 179 4.86 -13.50 -11.48
N SER A 180 5.44 -13.22 -10.31
CA SER A 180 6.09 -14.26 -9.49
C SER A 180 5.09 -15.17 -8.79
N GLY A 181 4.05 -14.59 -8.19
CA GLY A 181 3.18 -15.30 -7.28
C GLY A 181 3.88 -15.77 -5.99
N ASP A 182 5.12 -15.34 -5.75
CA ASP A 182 5.96 -15.74 -4.62
C ASP A 182 6.19 -14.55 -3.68
N PHE A 183 5.85 -14.74 -2.40
CA PHE A 183 6.03 -13.75 -1.36
C PHE A 183 7.50 -13.32 -1.19
N ASN A 184 8.44 -14.26 -1.35
CA ASN A 184 9.87 -13.98 -1.22
C ASN A 184 10.41 -13.10 -2.36
N ALA A 185 9.74 -13.05 -3.51
CA ALA A 185 10.11 -12.16 -4.60
C ALA A 185 9.92 -10.67 -4.25
N CYS A 186 9.15 -10.37 -3.20
CA CYS A 186 8.86 -9.01 -2.72
C CYS A 186 9.92 -8.49 -1.72
N ASP A 187 11.15 -8.97 -1.78
CA ASP A 187 12.24 -8.48 -0.94
C ASP A 187 12.82 -7.16 -1.47
N THR A 188 12.06 -6.08 -1.25
CA THR A 188 12.46 -4.72 -1.64
C THR A 188 13.65 -4.20 -0.84
N PHE A 189 13.85 -4.67 0.39
CA PHE A 189 14.93 -4.22 1.26
C PHE A 189 16.29 -4.71 0.79
N SER A 190 16.40 -5.98 0.39
CA SER A 190 17.64 -6.49 -0.23
C SER A 190 17.87 -5.85 -1.61
N ALA A 191 16.82 -5.57 -2.38
CA ALA A 191 16.94 -4.86 -3.64
C ALA A 191 17.41 -3.42 -3.44
N GLU A 192 16.94 -2.72 -2.42
CA GLU A 192 17.39 -1.37 -2.05
C GLU A 192 18.87 -1.37 -1.67
N ALA A 193 19.30 -2.28 -0.79
CA ALA A 193 20.70 -2.42 -0.40
C ALA A 193 21.62 -2.72 -1.59
N ALA A 194 21.12 -3.42 -2.61
CA ALA A 194 21.83 -3.71 -3.86
C ALA A 194 21.75 -2.60 -4.92
N GLY A 195 21.09 -1.46 -4.62
CA GLY A 195 20.85 -0.37 -5.58
C GLY A 195 19.92 -0.72 -6.75
N LYS A 196 19.03 -1.68 -6.56
CA LYS A 196 18.12 -2.24 -7.58
C LYS A 196 16.65 -1.91 -7.34
N LEU A 197 16.37 -0.93 -6.49
CA LEU A 197 15.00 -0.56 -6.13
C LEU A 197 14.20 0.03 -7.31
#